data_25b861ca376d51d8a714a1319a362695
#
_entry.id   25b861ca376d51d8a714a1319a362695
#
_cell.length_a   1.000
_cell.length_b   1.000
_cell.length_c   1.000
_cell.angle_alpha   90.00
_cell.angle_beta   90.00
_cell.angle_gamma   90.00
#
_symmetry.space_group_name_H-M   'P 1'
#
loop_
_entity.id
_entity.type
_entity.pdbx_description
1 polymer ?
#
loop_
_entity_poly.entity_id
_entity_poly.type
_entity_poly.pdbx_seq_one_letter_code
_entity_poly.pdbx_strand_id
1 'polypeptide(L)'
;MEKNFVDGYLSCKAEEFLQILEQNDFDLHDTSTTSNRIKMDIVVAGEVYLPTNLDKAMCLEDIIFLDDLVIEETIFQQDITLRRCSFKKQLNIRDTSFSKNFSFIACKVAGQCRFSNLRIENDLTLRRSHFERPVEYSKINVGGKYYSDDCCLEGLKVGRIPLVESKRV
;
A
#
# COMPACT_ATOMS: atom_id res chain seq x y z
N MET A 1 21.81 -2.60 17.63
CA MET A 1 21.22 -1.93 16.47
C MET A 1 21.47 -0.43 16.62
N GLU A 2 22.38 0.14 15.82
CA GLU A 2 22.61 1.58 15.83
C GLU A 2 21.40 2.26 15.17
N LYS A 3 20.71 3.10 15.91
CA LYS A 3 19.59 3.88 15.39
C LYS A 3 20.17 5.05 14.59
N ASN A 4 20.20 4.92 13.28
CA ASN A 4 20.57 6.02 12.40
C ASN A 4 19.34 6.88 12.12
N PHE A 5 19.43 8.19 12.39
CA PHE A 5 18.38 9.14 12.08
C PHE A 5 18.78 9.95 10.85
N VAL A 6 17.86 10.09 9.91
CA VAL A 6 17.97 10.97 8.75
C VAL A 6 16.82 11.97 8.82
N ASP A 7 17.14 13.25 8.94
CA ASP A 7 16.17 14.35 9.04
C ASP A 7 15.09 14.16 10.14
N GLY A 8 15.45 13.53 11.26
CA GLY A 8 14.53 13.24 12.36
C GLY A 8 13.73 11.94 12.21
N TYR A 9 13.90 11.22 11.12
CA TYR A 9 13.28 9.92 10.87
C TYR A 9 14.24 8.78 11.22
N LEU A 10 13.70 7.69 11.74
CA LEU A 10 14.47 6.46 11.94
C LEU A 10 14.76 5.85 10.57
N SER A 11 16.04 5.74 10.21
CA SER A 11 16.46 5.07 8.98
C SER A 11 16.61 3.57 9.19
N CYS A 12 16.02 2.76 8.34
CA CYS A 12 16.22 1.32 8.29
C CYS A 12 16.47 0.84 6.84
N LYS A 13 17.12 -0.29 6.70
CA LYS A 13 17.28 -0.96 5.41
C LYS A 13 16.02 -1.77 5.07
N ALA A 14 15.87 -2.11 3.79
CA ALA A 14 14.75 -2.91 3.31
C ALA A 14 14.63 -4.24 4.07
N GLU A 15 15.74 -4.94 4.33
CA GLU A 15 15.74 -6.21 5.05
C GLU A 15 15.28 -6.05 6.51
N GLU A 16 15.70 -4.97 7.17
CA GLU A 16 15.28 -4.67 8.54
C GLU A 16 13.78 -4.33 8.59
N PHE A 17 13.29 -3.59 7.60
CA PHE A 17 11.88 -3.28 7.45
C PHE A 17 11.03 -4.54 7.25
N LEU A 18 11.47 -5.47 6.40
CA LEU A 18 10.79 -6.75 6.20
C LEU A 18 10.77 -7.60 7.46
N GLN A 19 11.88 -7.65 8.21
CA GLN A 19 11.92 -8.33 9.52
C GLN A 19 10.91 -7.73 10.50
N ILE A 20 10.75 -6.40 10.52
CA ILE A 20 9.74 -5.73 11.33
C ILE A 20 8.32 -6.18 10.92
N LEU A 21 8.05 -6.32 9.62
CA LEU A 21 6.77 -6.80 9.12
C LEU A 21 6.49 -8.27 9.48
N GLU A 22 7.51 -9.12 9.42
CA GLU A 22 7.39 -10.55 9.70
C GLU A 22 7.23 -10.83 11.20
N GLN A 23 8.02 -10.17 12.04
CA GLN A 23 8.05 -10.41 13.48
C GLN A 23 6.76 -10.02 14.18
N ASN A 24 6.01 -9.12 13.63
CA ASN A 24 4.62 -8.72 13.90
C ASN A 24 4.07 -8.96 15.33
N ASP A 25 4.93 -8.94 16.31
CA ASP A 25 4.64 -8.79 17.72
C ASP A 25 4.64 -7.30 18.07
N PHE A 26 3.89 -6.52 17.26
CA PHE A 26 3.51 -5.19 17.69
C PHE A 26 2.39 -5.36 18.71
N ASP A 27 2.78 -5.78 19.88
CA ASP A 27 1.98 -5.71 21.09
C ASP A 27 1.82 -4.24 21.47
N LEU A 28 1.10 -3.53 20.61
CA LEU A 28 0.53 -2.26 20.99
C LEU A 28 -0.68 -2.60 21.84
N HIS A 29 -0.51 -2.57 23.14
CA HIS A 29 -1.55 -2.59 24.15
C HIS A 29 -2.53 -1.41 23.99
N ASP A 30 -3.08 -1.24 22.80
CA ASP A 30 -4.25 -0.42 22.57
C ASP A 30 -5.38 -1.34 22.12
N THR A 31 -6.17 -1.75 23.12
CA THR A 31 -7.27 -2.70 23.01
C THR A 31 -8.46 -2.19 22.22
N SER A 32 -8.36 -1.08 21.52
CA SER A 32 -9.47 -0.46 20.83
C SER A 32 -9.50 -0.59 19.32
N THR A 33 -8.43 -1.10 18.68
CA THR A 33 -8.43 -1.30 17.23
C THR A 33 -7.74 -2.60 16.82
N THR A 34 -8.48 -3.44 16.15
CA THR A 34 -8.09 -4.75 15.60
C THR A 34 -7.13 -4.67 14.40
N SER A 35 -6.47 -3.57 14.18
CA SER A 35 -5.54 -3.38 13.07
C SER A 35 -4.11 -3.19 13.57
N ASN A 36 -3.19 -4.04 13.14
CA ASN A 36 -1.76 -3.88 13.35
C ASN A 36 -1.29 -2.61 12.61
N ARG A 37 -1.22 -1.50 13.34
CA ARG A 37 -0.81 -0.21 12.82
C ARG A 37 0.67 -0.02 13.09
N ILE A 38 1.47 -0.02 12.02
CA ILE A 38 2.87 0.40 12.08
C ILE A 38 2.89 1.91 11.86
N LYS A 39 2.82 2.67 12.96
CA LYS A 39 3.06 4.10 12.94
C LYS A 39 4.52 4.35 13.32
N MET A 40 5.33 4.63 12.33
CA MET A 40 6.71 4.96 12.55
C MET A 40 7.11 6.04 11.56
N ASP A 41 7.71 7.10 12.05
CA ASP A 41 8.42 8.05 11.20
C ASP A 41 9.71 7.37 10.71
N ILE A 42 9.57 6.44 9.77
CA ILE A 42 10.67 5.61 9.24
C ILE A 42 10.98 6.02 7.81
N VAL A 43 12.27 6.07 7.52
CA VAL A 43 12.81 6.10 6.17
C VAL A 43 13.38 4.73 5.82
N VAL A 44 12.83 4.10 4.80
CA VAL A 44 13.28 2.80 4.31
C VAL A 44 14.19 3.02 3.10
N ALA A 45 15.43 2.57 3.22
CA ALA A 45 16.42 2.59 2.14
C ALA A 45 16.61 1.19 1.57
N GLY A 46 16.67 1.10 0.24
CA GLY A 46 16.73 -0.13 -0.52
C GLY A 46 15.38 -0.54 -1.08
N GLU A 47 15.40 -1.34 -2.11
CA GLU A 47 14.22 -1.86 -2.79
C GLU A 47 13.48 -2.85 -1.88
N VAL A 48 12.17 -2.67 -1.73
CA VAL A 48 11.33 -3.50 -0.86
C VAL A 48 10.42 -4.38 -1.70
N TYR A 49 10.52 -5.68 -1.50
CA TYR A 49 9.59 -6.68 -2.01
C TYR A 49 8.77 -7.22 -0.85
N LEU A 50 7.46 -6.99 -0.84
CA LEU A 50 6.62 -7.55 0.21
C LEU A 50 6.48 -9.07 0.04
N PRO A 51 6.37 -9.82 1.16
CA PRO A 51 6.22 -11.27 1.12
C PRO A 51 4.92 -11.70 0.42
N THR A 52 4.92 -12.87 -0.20
CA THR A 52 3.85 -13.37 -1.07
C THR A 52 2.55 -13.74 -0.35
N ASN A 53 2.58 -13.86 0.97
CA ASN A 53 1.39 -14.21 1.77
C ASN A 53 1.40 -13.47 3.10
N LEU A 54 0.40 -12.61 3.29
CA LEU A 54 0.20 -11.85 4.53
C LEU A 54 -1.23 -12.07 5.01
N ASP A 55 -1.35 -12.79 6.13
CA ASP A 55 -2.62 -13.20 6.73
C ASP A 55 -3.18 -12.20 7.76
N LYS A 56 -2.41 -11.17 8.08
CA LYS A 56 -2.77 -10.14 9.06
C LYS A 56 -3.17 -8.83 8.39
N ALA A 57 -4.05 -8.08 9.05
CA ALA A 57 -4.33 -6.71 8.66
C ALA A 57 -3.08 -5.85 8.83
N MET A 58 -2.80 -5.00 7.84
CA MET A 58 -1.61 -4.16 7.84
C MET A 58 -1.97 -2.70 7.56
N CYS A 59 -1.51 -1.82 8.42
CA CYS A 59 -1.56 -0.39 8.19
C CYS A 59 -0.14 0.18 8.26
N LEU A 60 0.42 0.54 7.12
CA LEU A 60 1.69 1.27 7.03
C LEU A 60 1.40 2.76 7.05
N GLU A 61 1.94 3.48 8.02
CA GLU A 61 1.66 4.90 8.23
C GLU A 61 2.92 5.70 8.47
N ASP A 62 3.01 6.88 7.82
CA ASP A 62 4.12 7.83 7.95
C ASP A 62 5.50 7.25 7.55
N ILE A 63 5.53 6.40 6.51
CA ILE A 63 6.75 5.75 6.02
C ILE A 63 7.23 6.43 4.73
N ILE A 64 8.53 6.67 4.64
CA ILE A 64 9.18 7.17 3.42
C ILE A 64 10.00 6.03 2.80
N PHE A 65 9.59 5.59 1.62
CA PHE A 65 10.36 4.65 0.80
C PHE A 65 11.25 5.43 -0.15
N LEU A 66 12.57 5.30 0.01
CA LEU A 66 13.55 6.00 -0.84
C LEU A 66 13.76 5.32 -2.18
N ASP A 67 13.57 4.02 -2.22
CA ASP A 67 13.70 3.18 -3.41
C ASP A 67 12.36 2.56 -3.80
N ASP A 68 12.38 1.58 -4.70
CA ASP A 68 11.16 0.98 -5.21
C ASP A 68 10.44 0.13 -4.16
N LEU A 69 9.11 0.26 -4.08
CA LEU A 69 8.26 -0.69 -3.39
C LEU A 69 7.54 -1.56 -4.42
N VAL A 70 7.79 -2.86 -4.35
CA VAL A 70 7.20 -3.86 -5.23
C VAL A 70 6.32 -4.82 -4.41
N ILE A 71 5.08 -4.95 -4.85
CA ILE A 71 4.11 -5.91 -4.32
C ILE A 71 3.66 -6.75 -5.51
N GLU A 72 4.09 -8.00 -5.56
CA GLU A 72 3.75 -8.87 -6.66
C GLU A 72 3.45 -10.29 -6.20
N GLU A 73 2.58 -10.97 -6.95
CA GLU A 73 2.17 -12.36 -6.67
C GLU A 73 1.74 -12.57 -5.21
N THR A 74 1.16 -11.53 -4.58
CA THR A 74 0.85 -11.49 -3.16
C THR A 74 -0.64 -11.69 -2.92
N ILE A 75 -0.98 -12.43 -1.86
CA ILE A 75 -2.35 -12.60 -1.38
C ILE A 75 -2.46 -11.99 0.01
N PHE A 76 -3.23 -10.92 0.13
CA PHE A 76 -3.56 -10.29 1.39
C PHE A 76 -4.92 -10.80 1.89
N GLN A 77 -4.92 -11.48 3.03
CA GLN A 77 -6.13 -12.07 3.61
C GLN A 77 -6.98 -11.05 4.40
N GLN A 78 -6.40 -9.94 4.78
CA GLN A 78 -7.02 -8.92 5.63
C GLN A 78 -6.92 -7.53 4.98
N ASP A 79 -7.44 -6.53 5.69
CA ASP A 79 -7.37 -5.13 5.24
C ASP A 79 -5.92 -4.64 5.14
N ILE A 80 -5.63 -3.97 4.03
CA ILE A 80 -4.34 -3.34 3.79
C ILE A 80 -4.55 -1.85 3.62
N THR A 81 -3.84 -1.06 4.40
CA THR A 81 -3.87 0.40 4.34
C THR A 81 -2.46 0.97 4.25
N LEU A 82 -2.23 1.79 3.24
CA LEU A 82 -1.07 2.66 3.14
C LEU A 82 -1.55 4.08 3.41
N ARG A 83 -1.05 4.71 4.48
CA ARG A 83 -1.48 6.04 4.92
C ARG A 83 -0.31 6.98 5.12
N ARG A 84 -0.38 8.17 4.55
CA ARG A 84 0.66 9.21 4.64
C ARG A 84 2.07 8.72 4.29
N CYS A 85 2.16 7.67 3.45
CA CYS A 85 3.43 7.17 2.96
C CYS A 85 3.94 8.02 1.79
N SER A 86 5.26 8.11 1.66
CA SER A 86 5.92 8.79 0.55
C SER A 86 6.79 7.82 -0.21
N PHE A 87 6.55 7.70 -1.52
CA PHE A 87 7.31 6.84 -2.42
C PHE A 87 8.16 7.72 -3.34
N LYS A 88 9.47 7.71 -3.14
CA LYS A 88 10.40 8.58 -3.88
C LYS A 88 10.71 8.07 -5.28
N LYS A 89 10.69 6.76 -5.46
CA LYS A 89 10.85 6.10 -6.76
C LYS A 89 9.57 5.39 -7.19
N GLN A 90 9.63 4.15 -7.63
CA GLN A 90 8.48 3.43 -8.17
C GLN A 90 7.63 2.80 -7.07
N LEU A 91 6.31 2.80 -7.29
CA LEU A 91 5.35 1.96 -6.60
C LEU A 91 4.75 1.01 -7.64
N ASN A 92 5.03 -0.27 -7.52
CA ASN A 92 4.54 -1.28 -8.43
C ASN A 92 3.75 -2.35 -7.67
N ILE A 93 2.44 -2.44 -7.96
CA ILE A 93 1.56 -3.47 -7.38
C ILE A 93 0.98 -4.26 -8.54
N ARG A 94 1.34 -5.54 -8.64
CA ARG A 94 0.92 -6.39 -9.76
C ARG A 94 0.60 -7.81 -9.31
N ASP A 95 -0.27 -8.47 -10.07
CA ASP A 95 -0.63 -9.89 -9.87
C ASP A 95 -1.04 -10.18 -8.42
N THR A 96 -1.75 -9.23 -7.80
CA THR A 96 -2.00 -9.21 -6.35
C THR A 96 -3.50 -9.29 -6.06
N SER A 97 -3.85 -10.08 -5.04
CA SER A 97 -5.22 -10.24 -4.56
C SER A 97 -5.37 -9.70 -3.14
N PHE A 98 -6.41 -8.92 -2.94
CA PHE A 98 -6.83 -8.41 -1.65
C PHE A 98 -8.17 -9.03 -1.28
N SER A 99 -8.20 -9.92 -0.30
CA SER A 99 -9.43 -10.61 0.13
C SER A 99 -10.39 -9.70 0.89
N LYS A 100 -9.95 -8.51 1.27
CA LYS A 100 -10.78 -7.47 1.89
C LYS A 100 -10.54 -6.11 1.24
N ASN A 101 -10.39 -5.06 2.02
CA ASN A 101 -10.21 -3.70 1.52
C ASN A 101 -8.74 -3.40 1.21
N PHE A 102 -8.54 -2.62 0.15
CA PHE A 102 -7.26 -1.95 -0.10
C PHE A 102 -7.44 -0.45 -0.05
N SER A 103 -6.69 0.21 0.82
CA SER A 103 -6.76 1.65 1.03
C SER A 103 -5.41 2.33 0.85
N PHE A 104 -5.39 3.37 0.02
CA PHE A 104 -4.24 4.22 -0.26
C PHE A 104 -4.63 5.66 0.03
N ILE A 105 -4.23 6.17 1.22
CA ILE A 105 -4.80 7.40 1.79
C ILE A 105 -3.70 8.41 2.09
N ALA A 106 -3.85 9.62 1.57
CA ALA A 106 -2.95 10.76 1.80
C ALA A 106 -1.48 10.43 1.49
N CYS A 107 -1.24 9.56 0.52
CA CYS A 107 0.09 9.16 0.10
C CYS A 107 0.63 10.07 -1.01
N LYS A 108 1.95 10.13 -1.13
CA LYS A 108 2.63 10.83 -2.20
C LYS A 108 3.52 9.88 -2.99
N VAL A 109 3.34 9.84 -4.32
CA VAL A 109 4.17 9.04 -5.23
C VAL A 109 4.88 9.98 -6.20
N ALA A 110 6.20 10.13 -6.06
CA ALA A 110 7.01 10.98 -6.92
C ALA A 110 7.46 10.27 -8.20
N GLY A 111 7.68 8.95 -8.12
CA GLY A 111 8.08 8.14 -9.26
C GLY A 111 6.90 7.56 -10.03
N GLN A 112 7.18 6.51 -10.81
CA GLN A 112 6.15 5.80 -11.54
C GLN A 112 5.27 4.99 -10.60
N CYS A 113 3.94 5.11 -10.76
CA CYS A 113 2.97 4.27 -10.06
C CYS A 113 2.30 3.31 -11.07
N ARG A 114 2.33 2.03 -10.78
CA ARG A 114 1.71 1.01 -11.62
C ARG A 114 0.85 0.06 -10.80
N PHE A 115 -0.41 -0.10 -11.22
CA PHE A 115 -1.36 -1.06 -10.68
C PHE A 115 -1.83 -1.98 -11.81
N SER A 116 -1.45 -3.25 -11.77
CA SER A 116 -1.80 -4.19 -12.83
C SER A 116 -2.23 -5.55 -12.30
N ASN A 117 -3.27 -6.11 -12.92
CA ASN A 117 -3.83 -7.41 -12.58
C ASN A 117 -4.14 -7.53 -11.09
N LEU A 118 -4.94 -6.57 -10.57
CA LEU A 118 -5.35 -6.54 -9.17
C LEU A 118 -6.77 -7.08 -9.00
N ARG A 119 -6.96 -7.90 -7.99
CA ARG A 119 -8.27 -8.34 -7.53
C ARG A 119 -8.50 -7.87 -6.11
N ILE A 120 -9.52 -7.07 -5.91
CA ILE A 120 -9.92 -6.54 -4.61
C ILE A 120 -11.36 -7.02 -4.36
N GLU A 121 -11.54 -7.89 -3.36
CA GLU A 121 -12.85 -8.51 -3.11
C GLU A 121 -13.87 -7.50 -2.54
N ASN A 122 -13.42 -6.56 -1.72
CA ASN A 122 -14.24 -5.51 -1.14
C ASN A 122 -13.94 -4.14 -1.78
N ASP A 123 -13.65 -3.14 -0.97
CA ASP A 123 -13.54 -1.76 -1.41
C ASP A 123 -12.10 -1.37 -1.77
N LEU A 124 -11.98 -0.56 -2.82
CA LEU A 124 -10.75 0.16 -3.17
C LEU A 124 -10.91 1.63 -2.81
N THR A 125 -9.99 2.16 -2.00
CA THR A 125 -9.95 3.57 -1.63
C THR A 125 -8.65 4.21 -2.06
N LEU A 126 -8.74 5.25 -2.92
CA LEU A 126 -7.62 6.12 -3.29
C LEU A 126 -7.98 7.56 -2.92
N ARG A 127 -7.73 7.97 -1.66
CA ARG A 127 -8.15 9.28 -1.15
C ARG A 127 -6.98 10.18 -0.83
N ARG A 128 -7.08 11.47 -1.17
CA ARG A 128 -6.11 12.53 -0.81
C ARG A 128 -4.68 12.19 -1.20
N SER A 129 -4.51 11.33 -2.18
CA SER A 129 -3.18 10.89 -2.61
C SER A 129 -2.74 11.68 -3.83
N HIS A 130 -1.45 11.99 -3.88
CA HIS A 130 -0.85 12.78 -4.94
C HIS A 130 0.15 11.93 -5.73
N PHE A 131 -0.05 11.88 -7.05
CA PHE A 131 0.83 11.19 -7.98
C PHE A 131 1.48 12.25 -8.89
N GLU A 132 2.80 12.38 -8.83
CA GLU A 132 3.53 13.36 -9.66
C GLU A 132 3.61 12.94 -11.14
N ARG A 133 3.36 11.65 -11.41
CA ARG A 133 3.31 11.08 -12.76
C ARG A 133 1.99 10.38 -12.99
N PRO A 134 1.55 10.24 -14.26
CA PRO A 134 0.36 9.45 -14.57
C PRO A 134 0.47 8.04 -14.00
N VAL A 135 -0.62 7.58 -13.37
CA VAL A 135 -0.70 6.21 -12.86
C VAL A 135 -1.07 5.26 -14.00
N GLU A 136 -0.33 4.20 -14.16
CA GLU A 136 -0.65 3.13 -15.09
C GLU A 136 -1.59 2.11 -14.44
N TYR A 137 -2.75 1.89 -15.05
CA TYR A 137 -3.71 0.89 -14.60
C TYR A 137 -3.98 -0.15 -15.68
N SER A 138 -4.05 -1.41 -15.28
CA SER A 138 -4.54 -2.47 -16.16
C SER A 138 -5.16 -3.60 -15.35
N LYS A 139 -6.30 -4.13 -15.82
CA LYS A 139 -6.96 -5.32 -15.26
C LYS A 139 -7.19 -5.22 -13.73
N ILE A 140 -7.85 -4.16 -13.28
CA ILE A 140 -8.24 -4.00 -11.88
C ILE A 140 -9.70 -4.41 -11.72
N ASN A 141 -9.94 -5.40 -10.84
CA ASN A 141 -11.27 -5.89 -10.49
C ASN A 141 -11.59 -5.52 -9.04
N VAL A 142 -12.66 -4.79 -8.81
CA VAL A 142 -13.14 -4.39 -7.48
C VAL A 142 -14.52 -4.98 -7.27
N GLY A 143 -14.66 -5.83 -6.25
CA GLY A 143 -15.93 -6.48 -5.91
C GLY A 143 -16.90 -5.56 -5.16
N GLY A 144 -16.39 -4.62 -4.37
CA GLY A 144 -17.14 -3.63 -3.61
C GLY A 144 -17.22 -2.27 -4.28
N LYS A 145 -16.94 -1.21 -3.52
CA LYS A 145 -16.99 0.18 -3.98
C LYS A 145 -15.61 0.73 -4.29
N TYR A 146 -15.57 1.65 -5.22
CA TYR A 146 -14.38 2.43 -5.53
C TYR A 146 -14.56 3.86 -5.05
N TYR A 147 -13.63 4.32 -4.23
CA TYR A 147 -13.58 5.69 -3.72
C TYR A 147 -12.31 6.39 -4.20
N SER A 148 -12.47 7.52 -4.87
CA SER A 148 -11.38 8.30 -5.45
C SER A 148 -11.69 9.79 -5.31
N ASP A 149 -11.66 10.29 -4.09
CA ASP A 149 -11.84 11.72 -3.83
C ASP A 149 -10.50 12.39 -3.54
N ASP A 150 -10.36 13.63 -4.00
CA ASP A 150 -9.18 14.50 -3.84
C ASP A 150 -7.84 13.90 -4.33
N CYS A 151 -7.90 12.91 -5.21
CA CYS A 151 -6.70 12.44 -5.88
C CYS A 151 -6.42 13.34 -7.07
N CYS A 152 -5.32 14.09 -7.04
CA CYS A 152 -4.80 14.78 -8.22
C CYS A 152 -4.26 13.74 -9.21
N LEU A 153 -5.15 13.14 -9.96
CA LEU A 153 -4.82 12.17 -11.01
C LEU A 153 -4.78 12.91 -12.35
N GLU A 154 -3.91 13.90 -12.48
CA GLU A 154 -3.70 14.56 -13.75
C GLU A 154 -3.21 13.54 -14.78
N GLY A 155 -4.01 13.37 -15.84
CA GLY A 155 -3.69 12.47 -16.94
C GLY A 155 -4.13 11.02 -16.76
N LEU A 156 -4.94 10.70 -15.75
CA LEU A 156 -5.49 9.37 -15.58
C LEU A 156 -6.43 9.00 -16.74
N LYS A 157 -5.97 8.14 -17.62
CA LYS A 157 -6.87 7.41 -18.51
C LYS A 157 -7.49 6.28 -17.69
N VAL A 158 -8.63 6.56 -17.07
CA VAL A 158 -9.47 5.51 -16.47
C VAL A 158 -9.92 4.60 -17.62
N GLY A 159 -9.17 3.52 -17.84
CA GLY A 159 -9.74 2.40 -18.56
C GLY A 159 -10.95 1.97 -17.74
N ARG A 160 -12.12 1.85 -18.36
CA ARG A 160 -13.34 1.40 -17.70
C ARG A 160 -13.00 0.22 -16.81
N ILE A 161 -13.04 0.41 -15.50
CA ILE A 161 -13.03 -0.70 -14.54
C ILE A 161 -14.33 -1.44 -14.85
N PRO A 162 -14.30 -2.65 -15.36
CA PRO A 162 -15.53 -3.39 -15.54
C PRO A 162 -16.07 -3.65 -14.14
N LEU A 163 -17.21 -3.05 -13.81
CA LEU A 163 -18.00 -3.46 -12.67
C LEU A 163 -18.31 -4.95 -12.91
N VAL A 164 -17.64 -5.81 -12.16
CA VAL A 164 -18.00 -7.22 -12.15
C VAL A 164 -19.37 -7.25 -11.49
N GLU A 165 -20.41 -7.44 -12.30
CA GLU A 165 -21.73 -7.72 -11.78
C GLU A 165 -21.61 -8.88 -10.80
N SER A 166 -21.89 -8.60 -9.53
CA SER A 166 -21.99 -9.63 -8.52
C SER A 166 -23.13 -10.55 -8.96
N LYS A 167 -22.79 -11.73 -9.44
CA LYS A 167 -23.78 -12.77 -9.59
C LYS A 167 -24.35 -13.03 -8.20
N ARG A 168 -25.55 -12.53 -7.96
CA ARG A 168 -26.40 -13.01 -6.86
C ARG A 168 -26.65 -14.49 -7.11
N VAL A 169 -26.15 -15.30 -6.23
CA VAL A 169 -26.59 -16.68 -6.06
C VAL A 169 -27.72 -16.67 -5.07
#